data_fb5cadf7fae8a2f5b1e97e8598d0d88a
#
_entry.id   fb5cadf7fae8a2f5b1e97e8598d0d88a
#
_cell.length_a   1.000
_cell.length_b   1.000
_cell.length_c   1.000
_cell.angle_alpha   90.00
_cell.angle_beta   90.00
_cell.angle_gamma   90.00
#
_symmetry.space_group_name_H-M   'P 1'
#
loop_
_entity.id
_entity.type
_entity.pdbx_description
1 polymer ?
#
loop_
_entity_poly.entity_id
_entity_poly.type
_entity_poly.pdbx_seq_one_letter_code
_entity_poly.pdbx_strand_id
1 'polypeptide(L)'
;MAETGLNYNWNRDYDPQTGKYIENDPIGLQGGTYATYVYVSNSPIGAVDIRGLAVVVGGFAQEVSPGKPTVVCDMGTMRPELPPLTPLMEKCVSDCMLVHENSHIDDLIQMGGAGVCRFREPGRIVTFDNDLQRFNSEKKAYAAEVACLKAKLASLNCGSDCQQVVSDRIRFITPFVTHPPGFPPNFH
;
A
#
# COMPACT_ATOMS: atom_id res chain seq x y z
N MET A 1 33.01 14.78 21.57
CA MET A 1 31.74 15.18 20.92
C MET A 1 30.65 14.86 21.94
N ALA A 2 29.79 15.81 22.27
CA ALA A 2 28.64 15.53 23.14
C ALA A 2 27.72 14.57 22.38
N GLU A 3 27.41 13.41 22.96
CA GLU A 3 26.40 12.53 22.41
C GLU A 3 25.05 13.24 22.51
N THR A 4 24.37 13.40 21.39
CA THR A 4 23.10 14.12 21.30
C THR A 4 21.95 13.39 22.01
N GLY A 5 22.13 12.11 22.33
CA GLY A 5 21.07 11.25 22.89
C GLY A 5 19.99 10.88 21.87
N LEU A 6 20.18 11.25 20.59
CA LEU A 6 19.27 10.94 19.50
C LEU A 6 19.63 9.62 18.84
N ASN A 7 18.62 8.91 18.33
CA ASN A 7 18.78 7.68 17.56
C ASN A 7 18.58 7.97 16.07
N TYR A 8 19.64 7.81 15.29
CA TYR A 8 19.58 7.97 13.85
C TYR A 8 18.73 6.84 13.20
N ASN A 9 17.71 7.24 12.44
CA ASN A 9 16.83 6.33 11.73
C ASN A 9 16.75 6.70 10.23
N TRP A 10 17.85 6.47 9.50
CA TRP A 10 18.02 6.69 8.07
C TRP A 10 17.66 8.10 7.56
N ASN A 11 16.42 8.50 7.65
CA ASN A 11 15.91 9.77 7.12
C ASN A 11 15.53 10.77 8.20
N ARG A 12 15.50 10.37 9.47
CA ARG A 12 15.15 11.21 10.61
C ARG A 12 15.89 10.80 11.87
N ASP A 13 16.12 11.74 12.76
CA ASP A 13 16.64 11.48 14.11
C ASP A 13 15.47 11.34 15.11
N TYR A 14 15.47 10.22 15.82
CA TYR A 14 14.47 9.92 16.83
C TYR A 14 14.97 10.33 18.22
N ASP A 15 14.17 11.10 18.92
CA ASP A 15 14.41 11.48 20.31
C ASP A 15 13.69 10.52 21.27
N PRO A 16 14.42 9.64 21.98
CA PRO A 16 13.81 8.70 22.92
C PRO A 16 13.22 9.36 24.16
N GLN A 17 13.60 10.61 24.49
CA GLN A 17 13.06 11.34 25.62
C GLN A 17 11.65 11.85 25.36
N THR A 18 11.38 12.29 24.12
CA THR A 18 10.06 12.78 23.72
C THR A 18 9.22 11.74 22.99
N GLY A 19 9.82 10.64 22.55
CA GLY A 19 9.15 9.59 21.76
C GLY A 19 8.77 10.03 20.35
N LYS A 20 9.49 11.02 19.79
CA LYS A 20 9.17 11.63 18.48
C LYS A 20 10.42 11.81 17.64
N TYR A 21 10.20 12.06 16.34
CA TYR A 21 11.25 12.57 15.46
C TYR A 21 11.48 14.07 15.73
N ILE A 22 12.73 14.50 15.57
CA ILE A 22 13.07 15.94 15.70
C ILE A 22 12.91 16.68 14.38
N GLU A 23 12.85 15.96 13.24
CA GLU A 23 12.58 16.52 11.92
C GLU A 23 11.19 16.13 11.41
N ASN A 24 10.68 16.98 10.53
CA ASN A 24 9.51 16.70 9.72
C ASN A 24 9.73 15.45 8.86
N ASP A 25 8.67 14.67 8.66
CA ASP A 25 8.71 13.57 7.71
C ASP A 25 9.04 14.11 6.30
N PRO A 26 10.13 13.64 5.64
CA PRO A 26 10.50 14.09 4.30
C PRO A 26 9.42 13.83 3.24
N ILE A 27 8.55 12.83 3.47
CA ILE A 27 7.41 12.53 2.61
C ILE A 27 6.10 13.14 3.14
N GLY A 28 6.17 13.94 4.21
CA GLY A 28 5.05 14.65 4.80
C GLY A 28 3.94 13.71 5.27
N LEU A 29 2.68 14.09 5.02
CA LEU A 29 1.52 13.28 5.38
C LEU A 29 1.40 11.96 4.59
N GLN A 30 2.25 11.74 3.59
CA GLN A 30 2.32 10.49 2.83
C GLN A 30 2.95 9.33 3.64
N GLY A 31 3.59 9.63 4.78
CA GLY A 31 4.09 8.63 5.73
C GLY A 31 3.00 7.87 6.50
N GLY A 32 1.72 8.17 6.22
CA GLY A 32 0.59 7.45 6.83
C GLY A 32 0.14 7.99 8.19
N THR A 33 0.70 9.11 8.65
CA THR A 33 0.28 9.77 9.90
C THR A 33 -0.15 11.22 9.64
N TYR A 34 -1.11 11.71 10.41
CA TYR A 34 -1.55 13.12 10.34
C TYR A 34 -0.58 14.10 11.04
N ALA A 35 0.48 13.58 11.66
CA ALA A 35 1.47 14.36 12.38
C ALA A 35 2.88 13.95 11.94
N THR A 36 3.57 14.86 11.30
CA THR A 36 4.85 14.61 10.61
C THR A 36 6.05 14.33 11.53
N TYR A 37 5.91 14.54 12.85
CA TYR A 37 6.93 14.26 13.86
C TYR A 37 6.66 12.99 14.68
N VAL A 38 5.50 12.33 14.48
CA VAL A 38 5.09 11.17 15.29
C VAL A 38 5.86 9.93 14.87
N TYR A 39 6.42 9.22 15.86
CA TYR A 39 6.96 7.87 15.67
C TYR A 39 5.83 6.83 15.78
N VAL A 40 5.67 6.00 14.76
CA VAL A 40 4.76 4.84 14.65
C VAL A 40 3.35 5.06 15.24
N SER A 41 2.75 6.23 14.96
CA SER A 41 1.41 6.59 15.46
C SER A 41 1.26 6.50 16.99
N ASN A 42 2.34 6.74 17.75
CA ASN A 42 2.44 6.59 19.20
C ASN A 42 2.23 5.13 19.70
N SER A 43 2.51 4.13 18.88
CA SER A 43 2.39 2.70 19.25
C SER A 43 3.72 1.94 19.16
N PRO A 44 4.77 2.33 19.91
CA PRO A 44 6.12 1.78 19.75
C PRO A 44 6.26 0.31 20.18
N ILE A 45 5.28 -0.24 20.90
CA ILE A 45 5.26 -1.66 21.30
C ILE A 45 4.73 -2.55 20.15
N GLY A 46 3.87 -2.01 19.30
CA GLY A 46 3.20 -2.77 18.23
C GLY A 46 3.68 -2.44 16.84
N ALA A 47 4.56 -1.47 16.68
CA ALA A 47 4.98 -0.98 15.38
C ALA A 47 6.43 -0.48 15.40
N VAL A 48 7.09 -0.54 14.25
CA VAL A 48 8.42 0.03 14.02
C VAL A 48 8.42 0.86 12.74
N ASP A 49 9.30 1.85 12.68
CA ASP A 49 9.60 2.59 11.45
C ASP A 49 11.04 2.28 11.05
N ILE A 50 11.22 1.44 10.04
CA ILE A 50 12.54 0.91 9.66
C ILE A 50 13.41 1.96 8.97
N ARG A 51 12.80 2.94 8.30
CA ARG A 51 13.51 3.94 7.48
C ARG A 51 13.27 5.37 7.90
N GLY A 52 12.55 5.62 8.98
CA GLY A 52 12.15 6.97 9.35
C GLY A 52 11.21 7.63 8.32
N LEU A 53 10.35 6.86 7.65
CA LEU A 53 9.44 7.35 6.62
C LEU A 53 8.02 6.78 6.73
N ALA A 54 7.87 5.56 7.30
CA ALA A 54 6.57 4.88 7.33
C ALA A 54 6.49 3.84 8.46
N VAL A 55 5.30 3.68 9.03
CA VAL A 55 5.02 2.79 10.14
C VAL A 55 4.86 1.33 9.68
N VAL A 56 5.55 0.39 10.33
CA VAL A 56 5.38 -1.05 10.14
C VAL A 56 4.75 -1.67 11.40
N VAL A 57 3.55 -2.23 11.29
CA VAL A 57 2.78 -2.77 12.42
C VAL A 57 2.99 -4.27 12.58
N GLY A 58 3.42 -4.69 13.78
CA GLY A 58 3.33 -6.04 14.32
C GLY A 58 3.91 -7.18 13.50
N GLY A 59 5.19 -7.51 13.67
CA GLY A 59 5.78 -8.85 13.46
C GLY A 59 5.75 -9.48 12.06
N PHE A 60 4.98 -8.93 11.16
CA PHE A 60 4.98 -9.19 9.72
C PHE A 60 5.30 -7.87 9.04
N ALA A 61 6.41 -7.83 8.30
CA ALA A 61 6.78 -6.69 7.50
C ALA A 61 5.71 -6.45 6.42
N GLN A 62 4.64 -5.81 6.83
CA GLN A 62 3.72 -5.18 5.92
C GLN A 62 4.13 -3.72 5.90
N GLU A 63 4.96 -3.32 4.93
CA GLU A 63 4.99 -1.95 4.50
C GLU A 63 3.59 -1.63 3.99
N VAL A 64 2.70 -1.32 4.92
CA VAL A 64 1.43 -0.71 4.58
C VAL A 64 1.73 0.75 4.34
N SER A 65 2.18 1.07 3.13
CA SER A 65 1.83 2.36 2.56
C SER A 65 0.33 2.30 2.33
N PRO A 66 -0.51 2.95 3.17
CA PRO A 66 -1.94 2.90 2.94
C PRO A 66 -2.23 3.55 1.60
N GLY A 67 -2.70 2.78 0.63
CA GLY A 67 -3.35 3.29 -0.56
C GLY A 67 -2.46 3.84 -1.68
N LYS A 68 -1.20 3.43 -1.80
CA LYS A 68 -0.47 3.67 -3.04
C LYS A 68 -0.66 2.48 -3.97
N PRO A 69 -1.18 2.69 -5.20
CA PRO A 69 -1.14 1.65 -6.20
C PRO A 69 0.34 1.24 -6.39
N THR A 70 0.59 -0.06 -6.35
CA THR A 70 1.92 -0.62 -6.61
C THR A 70 2.14 -0.79 -8.12
N VAL A 71 1.86 0.27 -8.87
CA VAL A 71 2.17 0.36 -10.29
C VAL A 71 3.53 1.00 -10.44
N VAL A 72 4.44 0.31 -11.09
CA VAL A 72 5.81 0.79 -11.32
C VAL A 72 6.14 0.85 -12.80
N CYS A 73 7.07 1.74 -13.14
CA CYS A 73 7.67 1.77 -14.47
C CYS A 73 8.68 0.63 -14.61
N ASP A 74 8.63 -0.07 -15.75
CA ASP A 74 9.62 -1.06 -16.12
C ASP A 74 9.83 -1.04 -17.65
N MET A 75 11.06 -0.81 -18.09
CA MET A 75 11.44 -0.72 -19.51
C MET A 75 10.49 0.15 -20.37
N GLY A 76 10.05 1.29 -19.82
CA GLY A 76 9.18 2.24 -20.52
C GLY A 76 7.68 1.92 -20.47
N THR A 77 7.28 0.89 -19.78
CA THR A 77 5.88 0.47 -19.57
C THR A 77 5.49 0.48 -18.10
N MET A 78 4.20 0.55 -17.81
CA MET A 78 3.67 0.32 -16.46
C MET A 78 3.50 -1.17 -16.22
N ARG A 79 3.88 -1.67 -15.05
CA ARG A 79 3.60 -3.02 -14.59
C ARG A 79 3.07 -3.04 -13.17
N PRO A 80 2.24 -4.03 -12.81
CA PRO A 80 1.83 -4.23 -11.44
C PRO A 80 2.98 -4.82 -10.62
N GLU A 81 3.10 -4.40 -9.37
CA GLU A 81 4.02 -4.98 -8.40
C GLU A 81 3.25 -5.34 -7.13
N LEU A 82 3.30 -6.61 -6.74
CA LEU A 82 2.66 -7.06 -5.51
C LEU A 82 3.61 -6.90 -4.32
N PRO A 83 3.08 -6.60 -3.13
CA PRO A 83 3.86 -6.67 -1.90
C PRO A 83 4.34 -8.11 -1.66
N PRO A 84 5.36 -8.31 -0.81
CA PRO A 84 5.75 -9.64 -0.39
C PRO A 84 4.56 -10.42 0.20
N LEU A 85 4.27 -11.59 -0.37
CA LEU A 85 3.18 -12.46 0.05
C LEU A 85 3.72 -13.70 0.76
N THR A 86 2.93 -14.28 1.67
CA THR A 86 3.21 -15.63 2.14
C THR A 86 3.01 -16.64 0.99
N PRO A 87 3.71 -17.80 1.00
CA PRO A 87 3.54 -18.80 -0.07
C PRO A 87 2.09 -19.22 -0.31
N LEU A 88 1.28 -19.26 0.75
CA LEU A 88 -0.13 -19.60 0.65
C LEU A 88 -0.96 -18.47 0.03
N MET A 89 -0.70 -17.23 0.38
CA MET A 89 -1.35 -16.07 -0.26
C MET A 89 -0.94 -15.95 -1.73
N GLU A 90 0.34 -16.14 -2.03
CA GLU A 90 0.83 -16.13 -3.41
C GLU A 90 0.09 -17.16 -4.27
N LYS A 91 -0.06 -18.38 -3.78
CA LYS A 91 -0.79 -19.45 -4.47
C LYS A 91 -2.28 -19.15 -4.62
N CYS A 92 -2.91 -18.55 -3.59
CA CYS A 92 -4.37 -18.53 -3.49
C CYS A 92 -5.02 -17.22 -3.97
N VAL A 93 -4.33 -16.06 -3.84
CA VAL A 93 -4.94 -14.75 -4.08
C VAL A 93 -4.13 -13.81 -4.96
N SER A 94 -2.85 -14.10 -5.26
CA SER A 94 -1.97 -13.19 -6.01
C SER A 94 -2.52 -12.81 -7.39
N ASP A 95 -3.13 -13.74 -8.10
CA ASP A 95 -3.77 -13.51 -9.39
C ASP A 95 -4.91 -12.47 -9.30
N CYS A 96 -5.74 -12.54 -8.26
CA CYS A 96 -6.80 -11.56 -8.02
C CYS A 96 -6.24 -10.21 -7.51
N MET A 97 -5.15 -10.20 -6.76
CA MET A 97 -4.43 -8.98 -6.41
C MET A 97 -3.81 -8.31 -7.64
N LEU A 98 -3.31 -9.10 -8.60
CA LEU A 98 -2.87 -8.56 -9.90
C LEU A 98 -4.01 -7.95 -10.70
N VAL A 99 -5.23 -8.48 -10.62
CA VAL A 99 -6.42 -7.85 -11.22
C VAL A 99 -6.67 -6.47 -10.61
N HIS A 100 -6.49 -6.32 -9.30
CA HIS A 100 -6.56 -5.03 -8.61
C HIS A 100 -5.55 -4.04 -9.20
N GLU A 101 -4.26 -4.39 -9.21
CA GLU A 101 -3.20 -3.51 -9.68
C GLU A 101 -3.31 -3.18 -11.18
N ASN A 102 -3.74 -4.14 -12.01
CA ASN A 102 -3.99 -3.88 -13.42
C ASN A 102 -5.15 -2.92 -13.64
N SER A 103 -6.16 -2.90 -12.74
CA SER A 103 -7.23 -1.90 -12.79
C SER A 103 -6.70 -0.47 -12.63
N HIS A 104 -5.67 -0.26 -11.80
CA HIS A 104 -4.99 1.03 -11.68
C HIS A 104 -4.24 1.40 -12.96
N ILE A 105 -3.57 0.44 -13.60
CA ILE A 105 -2.89 0.67 -14.89
C ILE A 105 -3.88 1.09 -15.96
N ASP A 106 -5.02 0.41 -16.06
CA ASP A 106 -6.07 0.74 -17.03
C ASP A 106 -6.61 2.16 -16.80
N ASP A 107 -6.85 2.55 -15.55
CA ASP A 107 -7.30 3.89 -15.22
C ASP A 107 -6.25 4.96 -15.55
N LEU A 108 -4.98 4.72 -15.21
CA LEU A 108 -3.87 5.62 -15.55
C LEU A 108 -3.72 5.80 -17.07
N ILE A 109 -3.87 4.73 -17.85
CA ILE A 109 -3.83 4.77 -19.31
C ILE A 109 -5.00 5.61 -19.85
N GLN A 110 -6.22 5.40 -19.36
CA GLN A 110 -7.42 6.15 -19.75
C GLN A 110 -7.31 7.64 -19.44
N MET A 111 -6.59 8.01 -18.37
CA MET A 111 -6.31 9.41 -18.01
C MET A 111 -5.14 10.03 -18.80
N GLY A 112 -4.62 9.36 -19.82
CA GLY A 112 -3.54 9.86 -20.67
C GLY A 112 -2.13 9.47 -20.20
N GLY A 113 -2.01 8.63 -19.20
CA GLY A 113 -0.74 8.20 -18.61
C GLY A 113 0.03 7.12 -19.38
N ALA A 114 -0.43 6.71 -20.59
CA ALA A 114 0.19 5.62 -21.35
C ALA A 114 1.70 5.81 -21.63
N GLY A 115 2.17 7.05 -21.72
CA GLY A 115 3.58 7.39 -21.94
C GLY A 115 4.38 7.75 -20.69
N VAL A 116 3.77 7.66 -19.51
CA VAL A 116 4.37 8.16 -18.26
C VAL A 116 5.71 7.50 -17.92
N CYS A 117 5.90 6.26 -18.32
CA CYS A 117 7.12 5.48 -18.08
C CYS A 117 8.20 5.61 -19.17
N ARG A 118 7.93 6.30 -20.29
CA ARG A 118 8.79 6.29 -21.47
C ARG A 118 10.25 6.71 -21.23
N PHE A 119 10.48 7.59 -20.23
CA PHE A 119 11.80 8.09 -19.86
C PHE A 119 12.06 8.00 -18.37
N ARG A 120 11.38 7.10 -17.66
CA ARG A 120 11.55 6.88 -16.23
C ARG A 120 12.36 5.62 -15.96
N GLU A 121 13.14 5.68 -14.90
CA GLU A 121 13.93 4.53 -14.44
C GLU A 121 13.02 3.39 -13.98
N PRO A 122 13.47 2.12 -14.16
CA PRO A 122 12.77 0.97 -13.62
C PRO A 122 12.53 1.08 -12.10
N GLY A 123 11.37 0.61 -11.62
CA GLY A 123 10.98 0.70 -10.21
C GLY A 123 10.39 2.04 -9.78
N ARG A 124 10.30 3.03 -10.68
CA ARG A 124 9.63 4.30 -10.36
C ARG A 124 8.13 4.11 -10.21
N ILE A 125 7.59 4.44 -9.03
CA ILE A 125 6.14 4.35 -8.76
C ILE A 125 5.38 5.36 -9.61
N VAL A 126 4.28 4.93 -10.18
CA VAL A 126 3.31 5.77 -10.89
C VAL A 126 2.13 6.05 -9.96
N THR A 127 1.76 7.31 -9.82
CA THR A 127 0.67 7.76 -8.94
C THR A 127 -0.37 8.56 -9.71
N PHE A 128 -1.58 8.64 -9.18
CA PHE A 128 -2.63 9.53 -9.68
C PHE A 128 -2.31 11.00 -9.38
N ASP A 129 -2.80 11.91 -10.22
CA ASP A 129 -2.54 13.34 -10.09
C ASP A 129 -3.26 13.98 -8.90
N ASN A 130 -4.38 13.40 -8.47
CA ASN A 130 -5.16 13.90 -7.34
C ASN A 130 -5.88 12.78 -6.58
N ASP A 131 -6.32 13.10 -5.36
CA ASP A 131 -6.93 12.16 -4.44
C ASP A 131 -8.29 11.63 -4.92
N LEU A 132 -9.07 12.42 -5.67
CA LEU A 132 -10.37 11.95 -6.18
C LEU A 132 -10.18 10.88 -7.26
N GLN A 133 -9.23 11.06 -8.18
CA GLN A 133 -8.89 10.05 -9.16
C GLN A 133 -8.41 8.76 -8.48
N ARG A 134 -7.52 8.90 -7.50
CA ARG A 134 -7.02 7.78 -6.70
C ARG A 134 -8.16 7.06 -5.98
N PHE A 135 -9.04 7.78 -5.28
CA PHE A 135 -10.18 7.22 -4.57
C PHE A 135 -11.10 6.39 -5.47
N ASN A 136 -11.45 6.94 -6.63
CA ASN A 136 -12.32 6.26 -7.58
C ASN A 136 -11.65 5.02 -8.20
N SER A 137 -10.37 5.09 -8.50
CA SER A 137 -9.59 3.97 -9.00
C SER A 137 -9.46 2.86 -7.95
N GLU A 138 -9.21 3.20 -6.68
CA GLU A 138 -9.17 2.21 -5.58
C GLU A 138 -10.50 1.48 -5.42
N LYS A 139 -11.62 2.19 -5.44
CA LYS A 139 -12.96 1.56 -5.38
C LYS A 139 -13.17 0.56 -6.50
N LYS A 140 -12.81 0.92 -7.72
CA LYS A 140 -12.91 0.07 -8.90
C LYS A 140 -11.99 -1.15 -8.78
N ALA A 141 -10.75 -0.95 -8.35
CA ALA A 141 -9.76 -2.00 -8.17
C ALA A 141 -10.18 -3.02 -7.11
N TYR A 142 -10.66 -2.57 -5.93
CA TYR A 142 -11.20 -3.48 -4.91
C TYR A 142 -12.46 -4.22 -5.39
N ALA A 143 -13.33 -3.59 -6.16
CA ALA A 143 -14.49 -4.26 -6.74
C ALA A 143 -14.07 -5.37 -7.72
N ALA A 144 -13.07 -5.12 -8.56
CA ALA A 144 -12.52 -6.11 -9.48
C ALA A 144 -11.85 -7.27 -8.75
N GLU A 145 -11.05 -7.00 -7.70
CA GLU A 145 -10.43 -8.03 -6.86
C GLU A 145 -11.49 -8.91 -6.18
N VAL A 146 -12.52 -8.30 -5.56
CA VAL A 146 -13.62 -9.04 -4.92
C VAL A 146 -14.36 -9.92 -5.93
N ALA A 147 -14.62 -9.43 -7.14
CA ALA A 147 -15.26 -10.21 -8.19
C ALA A 147 -14.40 -11.42 -8.60
N CYS A 148 -13.09 -11.23 -8.79
CA CYS A 148 -12.13 -12.29 -9.09
C CYS A 148 -12.11 -13.36 -7.98
N LEU A 149 -12.00 -12.95 -6.71
CA LEU A 149 -11.95 -13.86 -5.56
C LEU A 149 -13.26 -14.66 -5.41
N LYS A 150 -14.42 -14.03 -5.63
CA LYS A 150 -15.72 -14.74 -5.62
C LYS A 150 -15.82 -15.79 -6.74
N ALA A 151 -15.36 -15.44 -7.95
CA ALA A 151 -15.31 -16.39 -9.06
C ALA A 151 -14.38 -17.57 -8.73
N LYS A 152 -13.24 -17.30 -8.08
CA LYS A 152 -12.30 -18.34 -7.65
C LYS A 152 -12.90 -19.28 -6.60
N LEU A 153 -13.65 -18.76 -5.61
CA LEU A 153 -14.38 -19.61 -4.64
C LEU A 153 -15.43 -20.48 -5.29
N ALA A 154 -16.11 -19.97 -6.32
CA ALA A 154 -17.13 -20.75 -7.06
C ALA A 154 -16.52 -21.80 -7.98
N SER A 155 -15.23 -21.71 -8.27
CA SER A 155 -14.54 -22.69 -9.10
C SER A 155 -14.21 -23.97 -8.32
N LEU A 156 -14.34 -25.14 -8.96
CA LEU A 156 -13.99 -26.45 -8.38
C LEU A 156 -12.49 -26.59 -8.10
N ASN A 157 -11.66 -25.66 -8.56
CA ASN A 157 -10.20 -25.69 -8.46
C ASN A 157 -9.65 -24.99 -7.20
N CYS A 158 -10.50 -24.38 -6.38
CA CYS A 158 -10.10 -23.80 -5.12
C CYS A 158 -10.02 -24.88 -4.03
N GLY A 159 -8.82 -25.45 -3.80
CA GLY A 159 -8.61 -26.43 -2.74
C GLY A 159 -8.94 -25.87 -1.35
N SER A 160 -9.16 -26.77 -0.36
CA SER A 160 -9.59 -26.41 1.02
C SER A 160 -8.73 -25.31 1.66
N ASP A 161 -7.40 -25.40 1.46
CA ASP A 161 -6.45 -24.42 2.04
C ASP A 161 -6.64 -23.02 1.46
N CYS A 162 -6.96 -22.93 0.15
CA CYS A 162 -7.22 -21.66 -0.49
C CYS A 162 -8.61 -21.09 -0.19
N GLN A 163 -9.63 -21.94 0.07
CA GLN A 163 -10.98 -21.46 0.37
C GLN A 163 -11.02 -20.52 1.59
N GLN A 164 -10.30 -20.88 2.64
CA GLN A 164 -10.22 -20.05 3.85
C GLN A 164 -9.52 -18.71 3.54
N VAL A 165 -8.33 -18.77 2.92
CA VAL A 165 -7.54 -17.57 2.58
C VAL A 165 -8.33 -16.61 1.67
N VAL A 166 -8.99 -17.15 0.63
CA VAL A 166 -9.80 -16.35 -0.29
C VAL A 166 -11.01 -15.74 0.42
N SER A 167 -11.69 -16.50 1.29
CA SER A 167 -12.85 -16.02 2.06
C SER A 167 -12.46 -14.91 3.03
N ASP A 168 -11.33 -15.07 3.73
CA ASP A 168 -10.81 -14.07 4.65
C ASP A 168 -10.39 -12.79 3.90
N ARG A 169 -9.74 -12.93 2.75
CA ARG A 169 -9.40 -11.79 1.89
C ARG A 169 -10.65 -11.04 1.42
N ILE A 170 -11.68 -11.72 0.92
CA ILE A 170 -12.95 -11.11 0.53
C ILE A 170 -13.54 -10.31 1.70
N ARG A 171 -13.63 -10.92 2.89
CA ARG A 171 -14.18 -10.25 4.08
C ARG A 171 -13.41 -9.00 4.43
N PHE A 172 -12.09 -9.07 4.35
CA PHE A 172 -11.22 -7.94 4.67
C PHE A 172 -11.36 -6.77 3.71
N ILE A 173 -11.41 -7.04 2.37
CA ILE A 173 -11.41 -5.96 1.37
C ILE A 173 -12.81 -5.49 0.94
N THR A 174 -13.87 -6.23 1.25
CA THR A 174 -15.25 -5.83 0.85
C THR A 174 -15.63 -4.40 1.30
N PRO A 175 -15.31 -3.94 2.52
CA PRO A 175 -15.58 -2.55 2.91
C PRO A 175 -14.86 -1.52 2.03
N PHE A 176 -13.72 -1.85 1.46
CA PHE A 176 -12.90 -0.95 0.66
C PHE A 176 -13.49 -0.68 -0.73
N VAL A 177 -14.45 -1.49 -1.18
CA VAL A 177 -15.21 -1.23 -2.42
C VAL A 177 -16.01 0.08 -2.34
N THR A 178 -16.42 0.48 -1.15
CA THR A 178 -17.15 1.74 -0.95
C THR A 178 -16.28 2.83 -0.37
N HIS A 179 -15.37 2.46 0.52
CA HIS A 179 -14.48 3.41 1.18
C HIS A 179 -13.07 2.80 1.30
N PRO A 180 -12.20 3.04 0.31
CA PRO A 180 -10.82 2.56 0.32
C PRO A 180 -10.03 3.09 1.51
N PRO A 181 -9.02 2.35 1.99
CA PRO A 181 -8.15 2.81 3.06
C PRO A 181 -7.31 4.03 2.62
N GLY A 182 -6.92 4.85 3.60
CA GLY A 182 -6.11 6.05 3.34
C GLY A 182 -6.89 7.30 2.94
N PHE A 183 -8.23 7.26 3.00
CA PHE A 183 -9.10 8.43 2.78
C PHE A 183 -9.93 8.74 4.03
N PRO A 184 -10.24 10.03 4.29
CA PRO A 184 -11.11 10.42 5.39
C PRO A 184 -12.52 9.81 5.24
N PRO A 185 -13.26 9.54 6.35
CA PRO A 185 -14.58 8.92 6.30
C PRO A 185 -15.61 9.63 5.42
N ASN A 186 -15.46 10.94 5.23
CA ASN A 186 -16.36 11.78 4.45
C ASN A 186 -15.85 12.10 3.05
N PHE A 187 -14.84 11.38 2.56
CA PHE A 187 -14.31 11.56 1.21
C PHE A 187 -15.27 10.90 0.19
N HIS A 188 -15.70 11.68 -0.81
CA HIS A 188 -16.66 11.25 -1.84
C HIS A 188 -16.19 11.63 -3.24
#